data_08e20731c51a4d1b2d1dfa96e100200f
#
_entry.id   08e20731c51a4d1b2d1dfa96e100200f
#
_cell.length_a   1.000
_cell.length_b   1.000
_cell.length_c   1.000
_cell.angle_alpha   90.00
_cell.angle_beta   90.00
_cell.angle_gamma   90.00
#
_symmetry.space_group_name_H-M   'P 1'
#
loop_
_entity.id
_entity.type
_entity.pdbx_description
1 polymer ?
#
loop_
_entity_poly.entity_id
_entity_poly.type
_entity_poly.pdbx_seq_one_letter_code
_entity_poly.pdbx_strand_id
1 'polypeptide(L)'
;MVKEYRLPWNDREGIIYGCIIAALSSLLIGGFNVYTNLGYSPDNILDFLSNYLVIWPIMFVVAFVLASTVVGKISKMIISRYVTPGDSSNTYICFNIIVCVLLMSVILTFLGSLIGQSLAMLMGGQTVDVVGILEDWPTLWPRNFCVAFWVEMLIAQPAARRVMVWMHRSKMGNGLAD
;
A
#
# COMPACT_ATOMS: atom_id res chain seq x y z
N MET A 1 29.82 4.18 0.79
CA MET A 1 28.61 3.53 1.36
C MET A 1 28.38 2.22 0.65
N VAL A 2 28.33 1.11 1.37
CA VAL A 2 27.96 -0.19 0.78
C VAL A 2 26.49 -0.12 0.40
N LYS A 3 26.18 -0.27 -0.89
CA LYS A 3 24.79 -0.27 -1.36
C LYS A 3 24.08 -1.50 -0.81
N GLU A 4 22.98 -1.30 -0.10
CA GLU A 4 22.23 -2.42 0.46
C GLU A 4 21.39 -3.10 -0.64
N TYR A 5 21.59 -4.41 -0.82
CA TYR A 5 20.94 -5.21 -1.87
C TYR A 5 19.40 -5.32 -1.72
N ARG A 6 18.88 -4.98 -0.54
CA ARG A 6 17.45 -5.07 -0.23
C ARG A 6 16.67 -3.82 -0.60
N LEU A 7 17.37 -2.73 -0.96
CA LEU A 7 16.78 -1.44 -1.27
C LEU A 7 17.05 -1.07 -2.73
N PRO A 8 16.20 -0.25 -3.34
CA PRO A 8 16.40 0.21 -4.70
C PRO A 8 17.67 1.09 -4.79
N TRP A 9 18.46 0.90 -5.86
CA TRP A 9 19.69 1.65 -6.12
C TRP A 9 19.50 2.84 -7.04
N ASN A 10 18.38 2.89 -7.76
CA ASN A 10 18.05 3.95 -8.70
C ASN A 10 16.53 4.19 -8.73
N ASP A 11 16.10 5.27 -9.39
CA ASP A 11 14.69 5.67 -9.45
C ASP A 11 13.79 4.62 -10.11
N ARG A 12 14.28 3.92 -11.14
CA ARG A 12 13.52 2.84 -11.80
C ARG A 12 13.24 1.68 -10.84
N GLU A 13 14.22 1.28 -10.08
CA GLU A 13 14.06 0.25 -9.05
C GLU A 13 13.13 0.74 -7.92
N GLY A 14 13.19 2.03 -7.59
CA GLY A 14 12.28 2.67 -6.66
C GLY A 14 10.82 2.60 -7.13
N ILE A 15 10.56 2.81 -8.40
CA ILE A 15 9.23 2.67 -9.01
C ILE A 15 8.76 1.21 -8.92
N ILE A 16 9.60 0.24 -9.31
CA ILE A 16 9.27 -1.19 -9.23
C ILE A 16 8.96 -1.60 -7.78
N TYR A 17 9.80 -1.17 -6.85
CA TYR A 17 9.62 -1.41 -5.42
C TYR A 17 8.28 -0.85 -4.92
N GLY A 18 7.97 0.39 -5.26
CA GLY A 18 6.70 1.05 -4.93
C GLY A 18 5.49 0.37 -5.58
N CYS A 19 5.60 -0.07 -6.85
CA CYS A 19 4.55 -0.83 -7.53
C CYS A 19 4.23 -2.15 -6.83
N ILE A 20 5.25 -2.91 -6.41
CA ILE A 20 5.06 -4.18 -5.71
C ILE A 20 4.33 -3.95 -4.39
N ILE A 21 4.77 -2.96 -3.62
CA ILE A 21 4.13 -2.60 -2.34
C ILE A 21 2.69 -2.18 -2.59
N ALA A 22 2.46 -1.22 -3.49
CA ALA A 22 1.12 -0.72 -3.78
C ALA A 22 0.17 -1.83 -4.29
N ALA A 23 0.67 -2.75 -5.12
CA ALA A 23 -0.12 -3.87 -5.63
C ALA A 23 -0.54 -4.84 -4.51
N LEU A 24 0.41 -5.25 -3.67
CA LEU A 24 0.13 -6.17 -2.56
C LEU A 24 -0.74 -5.53 -1.49
N SER A 25 -0.44 -4.28 -1.11
CA SER A 25 -1.20 -3.57 -0.10
C SER A 25 -2.62 -3.28 -0.56
N SER A 26 -2.81 -2.76 -1.78
CA SER A 26 -4.15 -2.54 -2.33
C SER A 26 -4.94 -3.83 -2.47
N LEU A 27 -4.29 -4.94 -2.87
CA LEU A 27 -4.95 -6.24 -3.00
C LEU A 27 -5.44 -6.76 -1.65
N LEU A 28 -4.58 -6.76 -0.64
CA LEU A 28 -4.89 -7.37 0.65
C LEU A 28 -5.75 -6.47 1.54
N ILE A 29 -5.39 -5.18 1.66
CA ILE A 29 -6.11 -4.24 2.51
C ILE A 29 -7.45 -3.87 1.88
N GLY A 30 -7.45 -3.62 0.57
CA GLY A 30 -8.68 -3.36 -0.18
C GLY A 30 -9.63 -4.56 -0.14
N GLY A 31 -9.11 -5.78 -0.36
CA GLY A 31 -9.88 -7.02 -0.24
C GLY A 31 -10.47 -7.20 1.15
N PHE A 32 -9.68 -6.98 2.21
CA PHE A 32 -10.17 -7.02 3.58
C PHE A 32 -11.31 -6.01 3.81
N ASN A 33 -11.17 -4.77 3.34
CA ASN A 33 -12.21 -3.75 3.51
C ASN A 33 -13.49 -4.09 2.75
N VAL A 34 -13.38 -4.55 1.50
CA VAL A 34 -14.56 -4.96 0.72
C VAL A 34 -15.25 -6.14 1.39
N TYR A 35 -14.48 -7.15 1.83
CA TYR A 35 -15.03 -8.31 2.51
C TYR A 35 -15.77 -7.93 3.80
N THR A 36 -15.16 -7.11 4.65
CA THR A 36 -15.75 -6.72 5.95
C THR A 36 -16.94 -5.77 5.81
N ASN A 37 -16.93 -4.88 4.82
CA ASN A 37 -17.98 -3.87 4.66
C ASN A 37 -19.19 -4.39 3.89
N LEU A 38 -19.03 -5.34 2.98
CA LEU A 38 -20.11 -5.93 2.21
C LEU A 38 -20.72 -7.18 2.87
N GLY A 39 -20.14 -7.66 3.99
CA GLY A 39 -20.68 -8.77 4.75
C GLY A 39 -20.70 -10.10 3.96
N TYR A 40 -19.72 -10.33 3.10
CA TYR A 40 -19.61 -11.58 2.34
C TYR A 40 -19.51 -12.79 3.27
N SER A 41 -20.32 -13.80 3.00
CA SER A 41 -20.19 -15.11 3.61
C SER A 41 -19.04 -15.91 2.99
N PRO A 42 -18.38 -16.81 3.74
CA PRO A 42 -17.39 -17.74 3.19
C PRO A 42 -17.89 -18.56 1.98
N ASP A 43 -19.20 -18.81 1.91
CA ASP A 43 -19.82 -19.57 0.84
C ASP A 43 -19.79 -18.84 -0.53
N ASN A 44 -19.60 -17.51 -0.53
CA ASN A 44 -19.62 -16.66 -1.73
C ASN A 44 -18.24 -16.11 -2.08
N ILE A 45 -17.17 -16.81 -1.75
CA ILE A 45 -15.79 -16.31 -1.93
C ILE A 45 -15.44 -16.09 -3.41
N LEU A 46 -15.99 -16.87 -4.33
CA LEU A 46 -15.75 -16.71 -5.76
C LEU A 46 -16.43 -15.44 -6.30
N ASP A 47 -17.63 -15.16 -5.86
CA ASP A 47 -18.36 -13.94 -6.24
C ASP A 47 -17.66 -12.70 -5.67
N PHE A 48 -17.19 -12.80 -4.43
CA PHE A 48 -16.35 -11.77 -3.83
C PHE A 48 -15.10 -11.50 -4.66
N LEU A 49 -14.34 -12.53 -5.01
CA LEU A 49 -13.10 -12.40 -5.78
C LEU A 49 -13.35 -11.80 -7.16
N SER A 50 -14.40 -12.24 -7.87
CA SER A 50 -14.73 -11.71 -9.19
C SER A 50 -15.08 -10.22 -9.13
N ASN A 51 -15.89 -9.81 -8.17
CA ASN A 51 -16.27 -8.40 -7.98
C ASN A 51 -15.10 -7.54 -7.53
N TYR A 52 -14.29 -8.05 -6.60
CA TYR A 52 -13.14 -7.30 -6.09
C TYR A 52 -12.04 -7.11 -7.13
N LEU A 53 -11.74 -8.11 -7.95
CA LEU A 53 -10.74 -8.02 -9.01
C LEU A 53 -11.06 -6.96 -10.08
N VAL A 54 -12.32 -6.61 -10.26
CA VAL A 54 -12.74 -5.49 -11.13
C VAL A 54 -12.38 -4.14 -10.50
N ILE A 55 -12.52 -4.02 -9.19
CA ILE A 55 -12.28 -2.77 -8.44
C ILE A 55 -10.80 -2.57 -8.12
N TRP A 56 -10.07 -3.66 -7.91
CA TRP A 56 -8.66 -3.64 -7.48
C TRP A 56 -7.74 -2.77 -8.36
N PRO A 57 -7.78 -2.77 -9.70
CA PRO A 57 -6.90 -1.94 -10.51
C PRO A 57 -7.08 -0.44 -10.23
N ILE A 58 -8.31 0.00 -9.95
CA ILE A 58 -8.61 1.39 -9.58
C ILE A 58 -7.93 1.72 -8.24
N MET A 59 -8.12 0.86 -7.25
CA MET A 59 -7.52 1.03 -5.93
C MET A 59 -5.98 0.99 -5.98
N PHE A 60 -5.41 0.12 -6.81
CA PHE A 60 -3.97 0.07 -7.05
C PHE A 60 -3.45 1.40 -7.62
N VAL A 61 -4.07 1.94 -8.67
CA VAL A 61 -3.65 3.20 -9.28
C VAL A 61 -3.74 4.35 -8.27
N VAL A 62 -4.84 4.45 -7.53
CA VAL A 62 -5.02 5.49 -6.50
C VAL A 62 -3.95 5.36 -5.42
N ALA A 63 -3.71 4.17 -4.90
CA ALA A 63 -2.68 3.93 -3.87
C ALA A 63 -1.28 4.27 -4.38
N PHE A 64 -0.94 3.86 -5.62
CA PHE A 64 0.36 4.11 -6.22
C PHE A 64 0.60 5.61 -6.47
N VAL A 65 -0.38 6.31 -7.01
CA VAL A 65 -0.29 7.77 -7.24
C VAL A 65 -0.13 8.52 -5.93
N LEU A 66 -0.92 8.20 -4.91
CA LEU A 66 -0.80 8.82 -3.58
C LEU A 66 0.56 8.56 -2.94
N ALA A 67 1.04 7.31 -2.98
CA ALA A 67 2.34 6.94 -2.45
C ALA A 67 3.49 7.69 -3.14
N SER A 68 3.40 7.83 -4.47
CA SER A 68 4.46 8.47 -5.28
C SER A 68 4.46 10.00 -5.17
N THR A 69 3.31 10.62 -4.97
CA THR A 69 3.17 12.09 -5.02
C THR A 69 3.14 12.71 -3.62
N VAL A 70 2.04 12.59 -2.92
CA VAL A 70 1.77 13.29 -1.65
C VAL A 70 2.49 12.60 -0.51
N VAL A 71 2.18 11.32 -0.29
CA VAL A 71 2.68 10.57 0.87
C VAL A 71 4.19 10.41 0.81
N GLY A 72 4.76 10.12 -0.36
CA GLY A 72 6.20 9.99 -0.52
C GLY A 72 6.99 11.27 -0.20
N LYS A 73 6.43 12.44 -0.52
CA LYS A 73 7.07 13.72 -0.17
C LYS A 73 6.97 14.02 1.33
N ILE A 74 5.78 13.84 1.90
CA ILE A 74 5.53 14.12 3.32
C ILE A 74 6.32 13.14 4.19
N SER A 75 6.34 11.84 3.84
CA SER A 75 7.09 10.85 4.61
C SER A 75 8.59 11.13 4.60
N LYS A 76 9.17 11.47 3.45
CA LYS A 76 10.58 11.87 3.36
C LYS A 76 10.90 13.07 4.25
N MET A 77 10.03 14.08 4.26
CA MET A 77 10.18 15.26 5.11
C MET A 77 10.12 14.93 6.61
N ILE A 78 9.19 14.04 7.00
CA ILE A 78 9.07 13.61 8.40
C ILE A 78 10.29 12.76 8.78
N ILE A 79 10.65 11.77 7.99
CA ILE A 79 11.75 10.83 8.29
C ILE A 79 13.07 11.56 8.40
N SER A 80 13.35 12.55 7.54
CA SER A 80 14.59 13.33 7.59
C SER A 80 14.79 14.13 8.89
N ARG A 81 13.74 14.30 9.69
CA ARG A 81 13.83 14.94 11.02
C ARG A 81 14.20 13.97 12.14
N TYR A 82 13.90 12.71 11.99
CA TYR A 82 14.05 11.70 13.04
C TYR A 82 15.15 10.68 12.77
N VAL A 83 15.52 10.49 11.49
CA VAL A 83 16.54 9.52 11.09
C VAL A 83 17.74 10.27 10.53
N THR A 84 18.91 10.04 11.15
CA THR A 84 20.18 10.68 10.78
C THR A 84 20.97 9.80 9.80
N PRO A 85 21.90 10.37 9.00
CA PRO A 85 22.70 9.60 8.05
C PRO A 85 23.57 8.48 8.66
N GLY A 86 23.72 8.48 10.00
CA GLY A 86 24.48 7.45 10.74
C GLY A 86 23.62 6.27 11.23
N ASP A 87 22.30 6.38 11.15
CA ASP A 87 21.39 5.36 11.63
C ASP A 87 21.38 4.12 10.73
N SER A 88 20.97 2.98 11.32
CA SER A 88 20.89 1.74 10.55
C SER A 88 19.81 1.81 9.48
N SER A 89 20.04 1.11 8.34
CA SER A 89 19.03 1.01 7.28
C SER A 89 17.72 0.41 7.78
N ASN A 90 17.76 -0.44 8.81
CA ASN A 90 16.55 -1.00 9.41
C ASN A 90 15.73 0.05 10.16
N THR A 91 16.38 1.00 10.83
CA THR A 91 15.72 2.14 11.49
C THR A 91 14.97 2.98 10.45
N TYR A 92 15.65 3.35 9.37
CA TYR A 92 15.04 4.09 8.27
C TYR A 92 13.81 3.35 7.71
N ILE A 93 13.93 2.05 7.45
CA ILE A 93 12.85 1.25 6.90
C ILE A 93 11.67 1.18 7.86
N CYS A 94 11.92 0.97 9.15
CA CYS A 94 10.85 0.90 10.17
C CYS A 94 10.09 2.23 10.26
N PHE A 95 10.80 3.34 10.35
CA PHE A 95 10.19 4.68 10.34
C PHE A 95 9.41 4.96 9.06
N ASN A 96 9.97 4.56 7.91
CA ASN A 96 9.28 4.73 6.64
C ASN A 96 7.96 3.95 6.58
N ILE A 97 7.95 2.70 7.06
CA ILE A 97 6.72 1.90 7.13
C ILE A 97 5.68 2.60 8.01
N ILE A 98 6.05 2.98 9.24
CA ILE A 98 5.13 3.61 10.19
C ILE A 98 4.52 4.88 9.60
N VAL A 99 5.36 5.79 9.09
CA VAL A 99 4.91 7.08 8.56
C VAL A 99 4.07 6.91 7.30
N CYS A 100 4.53 6.06 6.36
CA CYS A 100 3.77 5.82 5.13
C CYS A 100 2.43 5.14 5.41
N VAL A 101 2.39 4.12 6.27
CA VAL A 101 1.14 3.43 6.62
C VAL A 101 0.18 4.36 7.33
N LEU A 102 0.67 5.20 8.25
CA LEU A 102 -0.15 6.18 8.94
C LEU A 102 -0.81 7.14 7.94
N LEU A 103 -0.03 7.77 7.08
CA LEU A 103 -0.54 8.73 6.10
C LEU A 103 -1.48 8.06 5.08
N MET A 104 -1.07 6.91 4.54
CA MET A 104 -1.87 6.17 3.56
C MET A 104 -3.18 5.67 4.15
N SER A 105 -3.17 5.13 5.38
CA SER A 105 -4.39 4.62 6.01
C SER A 105 -5.42 5.72 6.28
N VAL A 106 -4.97 6.91 6.73
CA VAL A 106 -5.82 8.09 6.91
C VAL A 106 -6.53 8.45 5.62
N ILE A 107 -5.77 8.61 4.54
CA ILE A 107 -6.29 9.06 3.25
C ILE A 107 -7.13 7.96 2.57
N LEU A 108 -6.60 6.73 2.51
CA LEU A 108 -7.27 5.64 1.79
C LEU A 108 -8.50 5.11 2.51
N THR A 109 -8.64 5.25 3.83
CA THR A 109 -9.88 4.91 4.52
C THR A 109 -11.02 5.81 4.03
N PHE A 110 -10.78 7.10 3.89
CA PHE A 110 -11.77 8.04 3.35
C PHE A 110 -12.02 7.81 1.85
N LEU A 111 -10.95 7.84 1.04
CA LEU A 111 -11.06 7.68 -0.41
C LEU A 111 -11.61 6.31 -0.81
N GLY A 112 -11.27 5.25 -0.10
CA GLY A 112 -11.75 3.90 -0.37
C GLY A 112 -13.26 3.80 -0.17
N SER A 113 -13.79 4.39 0.91
CA SER A 113 -15.24 4.48 1.14
C SER A 113 -15.94 5.30 0.07
N LEU A 114 -15.37 6.45 -0.30
CA LEU A 114 -15.91 7.32 -1.34
C LEU A 114 -15.94 6.61 -2.72
N ILE A 115 -14.85 5.96 -3.11
CA ILE A 115 -14.76 5.21 -4.37
C ILE A 115 -15.75 4.03 -4.35
N GLY A 116 -15.82 3.29 -3.24
CA GLY A 116 -16.73 2.15 -3.09
C GLY A 116 -18.20 2.56 -3.26
N GLN A 117 -18.64 3.63 -2.57
CA GLN A 117 -20.01 4.14 -2.70
C GLN A 117 -20.26 4.72 -4.10
N SER A 118 -19.29 5.42 -4.71
CA SER A 118 -19.44 5.97 -6.07
C SER A 118 -19.60 4.86 -7.12
N LEU A 119 -18.86 3.77 -6.99
CA LEU A 119 -19.00 2.60 -7.87
C LEU A 119 -20.35 1.90 -7.66
N ALA A 120 -20.79 1.73 -6.40
CA ALA A 120 -22.11 1.19 -6.11
C ALA A 120 -23.25 2.05 -6.69
N MET A 121 -23.12 3.37 -6.63
CA MET A 121 -24.06 4.30 -7.27
C MET A 121 -24.13 4.11 -8.78
N LEU A 122 -22.98 3.97 -9.45
CA LEU A 122 -22.93 3.72 -10.90
C LEU A 122 -23.56 2.39 -11.31
N MET A 123 -23.56 1.40 -10.41
CA MET A 123 -24.19 0.09 -10.62
C MET A 123 -25.68 0.07 -10.23
N GLY A 124 -26.30 1.22 -10.02
CA GLY A 124 -27.73 1.35 -9.66
C GLY A 124 -28.02 1.22 -8.17
N GLY A 125 -26.98 1.38 -7.32
CA GLY A 125 -27.09 1.38 -5.87
C GLY A 125 -27.53 2.72 -5.27
N GLN A 126 -27.30 2.86 -3.97
CA GLN A 126 -27.65 4.06 -3.21
C GLN A 126 -26.76 5.25 -3.59
N THR A 127 -27.24 6.46 -3.28
CA THR A 127 -26.47 7.71 -3.43
C THR A 127 -25.27 7.75 -2.50
N VAL A 128 -24.21 8.47 -2.90
CA VAL A 128 -23.01 8.65 -2.08
C VAL A 128 -23.35 9.49 -0.84
N ASP A 129 -23.14 8.92 0.34
CA ASP A 129 -23.31 9.60 1.62
C ASP A 129 -21.96 10.03 2.20
N VAL A 130 -21.54 11.23 1.84
CA VAL A 130 -20.26 11.80 2.32
C VAL A 130 -20.30 12.07 3.82
N VAL A 131 -21.44 12.42 4.38
CA VAL A 131 -21.58 12.70 5.82
C VAL A 131 -21.41 11.41 6.61
N GLY A 132 -22.11 10.35 6.21
CA GLY A 132 -21.94 9.01 6.81
C GLY A 132 -20.51 8.51 6.71
N ILE A 133 -19.80 8.72 5.59
CA ILE A 133 -18.39 8.37 5.46
C ILE A 133 -17.53 9.10 6.51
N LEU A 134 -17.77 10.39 6.75
CA LEU A 134 -17.03 11.16 7.75
C LEU A 134 -17.35 10.75 9.19
N GLU A 135 -18.59 10.38 9.47
CA GLU A 135 -19.01 9.88 10.79
C GLU A 135 -18.40 8.51 11.11
N ASP A 136 -18.34 7.62 10.12
CA ASP A 136 -17.76 6.29 10.27
C ASP A 136 -16.22 6.27 10.27
N TRP A 137 -15.59 7.29 9.68
CA TRP A 137 -14.15 7.34 9.49
C TRP A 137 -13.32 7.16 10.78
N PRO A 138 -13.64 7.81 11.94
CA PRO A 138 -12.89 7.64 13.18
C PRO A 138 -12.90 6.21 13.70
N THR A 139 -13.94 5.44 13.41
CA THR A 139 -14.08 4.04 13.80
C THR A 139 -13.36 3.09 12.82
N LEU A 140 -13.46 3.37 11.54
CA LEU A 140 -12.87 2.54 10.49
C LEU A 140 -11.36 2.71 10.36
N TRP A 141 -10.86 3.93 10.52
CA TRP A 141 -9.44 4.24 10.33
C TRP A 141 -8.50 3.44 11.28
N PRO A 142 -8.71 3.35 12.61
CA PRO A 142 -7.81 2.59 13.47
C PRO A 142 -7.73 1.11 13.10
N ARG A 143 -8.86 0.50 12.74
CA ARG A 143 -8.92 -0.86 12.23
C ARG A 143 -8.08 -1.01 10.96
N ASN A 144 -8.30 -0.13 9.99
CA ASN A 144 -7.60 -0.14 8.71
C ASN A 144 -6.11 0.11 8.88
N PHE A 145 -5.72 1.02 9.78
CA PHE A 145 -4.32 1.26 10.14
C PHE A 145 -3.65 0.00 10.69
N CYS A 146 -4.27 -0.70 11.64
CA CYS A 146 -3.72 -1.93 12.20
C CYS A 146 -3.53 -3.00 11.12
N VAL A 147 -4.53 -3.23 10.27
CA VAL A 147 -4.44 -4.21 9.19
C VAL A 147 -3.36 -3.81 8.19
N ALA A 148 -3.33 -2.54 7.76
CA ALA A 148 -2.34 -2.03 6.83
C ALA A 148 -0.91 -2.17 7.37
N PHE A 149 -0.70 -1.86 8.65
CA PHE A 149 0.61 -1.97 9.29
C PHE A 149 1.15 -3.40 9.24
N TRP A 150 0.33 -4.39 9.58
CA TRP A 150 0.76 -5.79 9.55
C TRP A 150 0.95 -6.32 8.13
N VAL A 151 0.08 -5.94 7.19
CA VAL A 151 0.23 -6.30 5.77
C VAL A 151 1.53 -5.74 5.21
N GLU A 152 1.83 -4.46 5.47
CA GLU A 152 3.06 -3.83 5.02
C GLU A 152 4.29 -4.49 5.65
N MET A 153 4.29 -4.68 6.96
CA MET A 153 5.48 -5.17 7.68
C MET A 153 5.77 -6.64 7.37
N LEU A 154 4.75 -7.49 7.28
CA LEU A 154 4.94 -8.94 7.15
C LEU A 154 4.89 -9.45 5.72
N ILE A 155 4.23 -8.74 4.80
CA ILE A 155 3.98 -9.23 3.43
C ILE A 155 4.58 -8.30 2.39
N ALA A 156 4.11 -7.06 2.29
CA ALA A 156 4.46 -6.17 1.18
C ALA A 156 5.95 -5.81 1.16
N GLN A 157 6.49 -5.38 2.29
CA GLN A 157 7.90 -5.00 2.41
C GLN A 157 8.86 -6.19 2.24
N PRO A 158 8.65 -7.35 2.86
CA PRO A 158 9.49 -8.52 2.62
C PRO A 158 9.43 -9.00 1.17
N ALA A 159 8.26 -8.98 0.53
CA ALA A 159 8.12 -9.35 -0.87
C ALA A 159 8.89 -8.40 -1.79
N ALA A 160 8.70 -7.09 -1.64
CA ALA A 160 9.42 -6.08 -2.42
C ALA A 160 10.95 -6.20 -2.27
N ARG A 161 11.44 -6.43 -1.04
CA ARG A 161 12.88 -6.65 -0.77
C ARG A 161 13.41 -7.92 -1.42
N ARG A 162 12.65 -9.01 -1.42
CA ARG A 162 13.05 -10.25 -2.11
C ARG A 162 13.22 -10.02 -3.60
N VAL A 163 12.32 -9.28 -4.23
CA VAL A 163 12.42 -8.92 -5.64
C VAL A 163 13.66 -8.06 -5.91
N MET A 164 13.98 -7.07 -5.06
CA MET A 164 15.20 -6.27 -5.20
C MET A 164 16.46 -7.14 -5.12
N VAL A 165 16.54 -8.04 -4.13
CA VAL A 165 17.66 -8.98 -4.00
C VAL A 165 17.80 -9.86 -5.25
N TRP A 166 16.68 -10.35 -5.78
CA TRP A 166 16.71 -11.16 -7.00
C TRP A 166 17.20 -10.36 -8.22
N MET A 167 16.73 -9.13 -8.39
CA MET A 167 17.17 -8.24 -9.47
C MET A 167 18.66 -7.90 -9.37
N HIS A 168 19.18 -7.63 -8.17
CA HIS A 168 20.58 -7.29 -7.98
C HIS A 168 21.50 -8.50 -8.17
N ARG A 169 21.08 -9.70 -7.75
CA ARG A 169 21.84 -10.94 -8.02
C ARG A 169 21.94 -11.25 -9.50
N SER A 170 20.85 -11.06 -10.25
CA SER A 170 20.87 -11.25 -11.71
C SER A 170 21.84 -10.31 -12.40
N LYS A 171 21.92 -9.04 -11.98
CA LYS A 171 22.89 -8.07 -12.53
C LYS A 171 24.36 -8.42 -12.24
N MET A 172 24.64 -8.98 -11.07
CA MET A 172 26.01 -9.39 -10.72
C MET A 172 26.43 -10.68 -11.43
N GLY A 173 25.52 -11.64 -11.61
CA GLY A 173 25.79 -12.87 -12.34
C GLY A 173 26.14 -12.63 -13.82
N ASN A 174 25.51 -11.64 -14.43
CA ASN A 174 25.78 -11.25 -15.81
C ASN A 174 27.04 -10.38 -15.99
N GLY A 175 27.47 -9.67 -14.94
CA GLY A 175 28.69 -8.84 -14.97
C GLY A 175 29.99 -9.59 -14.63
N LEU A 176 29.91 -10.88 -14.32
CA LEU A 176 31.08 -11.76 -14.12
C LEU A 176 31.33 -12.67 -15.34
N ALA A 177 30.51 -12.51 -16.41
CA ALA A 177 30.63 -13.29 -17.64
C ALA A 177 31.27 -12.51 -18.81
N ASP A 178 31.63 -11.24 -18.57
CA ASP A 178 32.42 -10.35 -19.47
C ASP A 178 33.80 -10.08 -18.84
#